data_061bc5fc3f76162737782bd4e75b6bea
#
_entry.id   061bc5fc3f76162737782bd4e75b6bea
#
_cell.length_a   1.000
_cell.length_b   1.000
_cell.length_c   1.000
_cell.angle_alpha   90.00
_cell.angle_beta   90.00
_cell.angle_gamma   90.00
#
_symmetry.space_group_name_H-M   'P 1'
#
loop_
_entity.id
_entity.type
_entity.pdbx_description
1 polymer ?
#
loop_
_entity_poly.entity_id
_entity_poly.type
_entity_poly.pdbx_seq_one_letter_code
_entity_poly.pdbx_strand_id
1 'polypeptide(L)'
;LREEKLSMNNFNAKAVKDGIVKWIREFFEQNGKGCSAVVGISGGKDSSVVAALCVEALGKDKVFGVLMPNGEQVDIDASYSLVKHLGIDYCVVNIHEAIRSLKHEIKPKLGDHWSVQTSVNLPARIRMATLYAVSQTIGGRVANTCNLSEDWVGYATRYGDGAGDFSPLSKLTVTEVKAIGRELGLPEELVEKVPTDGLCGHTDEDNLGFTYAVLDRYIRTGEIDDMHTKERIDTMHERNLFKLALMPSFEYTNPVETVVLDDKQTGYGIVSEYIKKYWEHHCTEDVIVSIEISRDGKNYECLNEVASPYDMYDVEYLNDWWEGEKYIRVTGIQGISDIKIKKL
;
A
#
# COMPACT_ATOMS: atom_id res chain seq x y z
N LEU A 1 -16.39 -4.35 20.90
CA LEU A 1 -16.73 -4.04 19.52
C LEU A 1 -16.97 -5.38 18.82
N ARG A 2 -18.22 -5.72 18.56
CA ARG A 2 -18.60 -6.86 17.73
C ARG A 2 -18.28 -6.45 16.29
N GLU A 3 -17.28 -7.06 15.69
CA GLU A 3 -17.14 -7.09 14.24
C GLU A 3 -18.37 -7.79 13.67
N GLU A 4 -19.20 -7.08 12.95
CA GLU A 4 -20.28 -7.68 12.18
C GLU A 4 -19.62 -8.57 11.12
N LYS A 5 -19.77 -9.89 11.28
CA LYS A 5 -19.41 -10.88 10.27
C LYS A 5 -20.22 -10.57 9.00
N LEU A 6 -19.58 -9.99 8.00
CA LEU A 6 -20.16 -9.80 6.69
C LEU A 6 -20.41 -11.20 6.08
N SER A 7 -21.67 -11.63 6.06
CA SER A 7 -22.05 -12.87 5.36
C SER A 7 -21.93 -12.62 3.85
N MET A 8 -21.42 -13.60 3.10
CA MET A 8 -21.34 -13.53 1.62
C MET A 8 -22.69 -13.24 0.94
N ASN A 9 -23.80 -13.45 1.63
CA ASN A 9 -25.16 -13.16 1.14
C ASN A 9 -25.51 -11.67 1.07
N ASN A 10 -24.67 -10.76 1.59
CA ASN A 10 -24.96 -9.33 1.63
C ASN A 10 -24.02 -8.47 0.76
N PHE A 11 -23.20 -9.07 -0.12
CA PHE A 11 -22.34 -8.30 -1.01
C PHE A 11 -23.18 -7.61 -2.09
N ASN A 12 -23.21 -6.28 -2.04
CA ASN A 12 -23.90 -5.45 -3.03
C ASN A 12 -22.89 -4.93 -4.07
N ALA A 13 -22.74 -5.68 -5.16
CA ALA A 13 -21.76 -5.37 -6.22
C ALA A 13 -21.92 -3.94 -6.77
N LYS A 14 -23.18 -3.49 -6.97
CA LYS A 14 -23.46 -2.13 -7.46
C LYS A 14 -22.98 -1.06 -6.49
N ALA A 15 -23.32 -1.17 -5.22
CA ALA A 15 -22.93 -0.18 -4.22
C ALA A 15 -21.40 -0.12 -4.03
N VAL A 16 -20.75 -1.29 -4.05
CA VAL A 16 -19.29 -1.38 -3.94
C VAL A 16 -18.61 -0.79 -5.19
N LYS A 17 -19.09 -1.15 -6.39
CA LYS A 17 -18.62 -0.56 -7.65
C LYS A 17 -18.72 0.97 -7.63
N ASP A 18 -19.89 1.51 -7.27
CA ASP A 18 -20.13 2.96 -7.19
C ASP A 18 -19.18 3.62 -6.16
N GLY A 19 -18.91 2.95 -5.04
CA GLY A 19 -17.94 3.39 -4.04
C GLY A 19 -16.51 3.44 -4.57
N ILE A 20 -16.07 2.42 -5.30
CA ILE A 20 -14.73 2.37 -5.90
C ILE A 20 -14.58 3.46 -6.98
N VAL A 21 -15.57 3.64 -7.82
CA VAL A 21 -15.59 4.68 -8.85
C VAL A 21 -15.44 6.07 -8.23
N LYS A 22 -16.16 6.34 -7.14
CA LYS A 22 -16.02 7.58 -6.38
C LYS A 22 -14.61 7.73 -5.81
N TRP A 23 -14.10 6.69 -5.17
CA TRP A 23 -12.76 6.68 -4.58
C TRP A 23 -11.65 6.91 -5.63
N ILE A 24 -11.75 6.33 -6.84
CA ILE A 24 -10.81 6.59 -7.93
C ILE A 24 -10.83 8.06 -8.32
N ARG A 25 -12.02 8.69 -8.45
CA ARG A 25 -12.11 10.13 -8.75
C ARG A 25 -11.42 10.98 -7.69
N GLU A 26 -11.68 10.71 -6.41
CA GLU A 26 -11.07 11.41 -5.28
C GLU A 26 -9.54 11.22 -5.26
N PHE A 27 -9.05 10.00 -5.52
CA PHE A 27 -7.61 9.73 -5.63
C PHE A 27 -6.96 10.59 -6.72
N PHE A 28 -7.56 10.67 -7.91
CA PHE A 28 -6.99 11.46 -9.02
C PHE A 28 -7.08 12.96 -8.77
N GLU A 29 -8.09 13.46 -8.10
CA GLU A 29 -8.16 14.87 -7.70
C GLU A 29 -7.04 15.26 -6.73
N GLN A 30 -6.70 14.39 -5.80
CA GLN A 30 -5.70 14.65 -4.76
C GLN A 30 -4.27 14.35 -5.21
N ASN A 31 -4.06 13.25 -5.94
CA ASN A 31 -2.72 12.68 -6.20
C ASN A 31 -2.36 12.62 -7.69
N GLY A 32 -3.25 13.00 -8.58
CA GLY A 32 -3.06 12.84 -10.03
C GLY A 32 -3.89 13.79 -10.87
N LYS A 33 -4.08 15.04 -10.43
CA LYS A 33 -4.90 16.01 -11.17
C LYS A 33 -4.38 16.18 -12.60
N GLY A 34 -5.24 15.84 -13.56
CA GLY A 34 -4.90 15.88 -14.99
C GLY A 34 -4.20 14.62 -15.52
N CYS A 35 -3.74 13.72 -14.67
CA CYS A 35 -3.12 12.45 -15.06
C CYS A 35 -4.12 11.47 -15.68
N SER A 36 -3.60 10.49 -16.43
CA SER A 36 -4.36 9.33 -16.90
C SER A 36 -4.12 8.11 -16.01
N ALA A 37 -5.10 7.21 -15.89
CA ALA A 37 -4.88 5.88 -15.31
C ALA A 37 -4.15 5.00 -16.31
N VAL A 38 -3.03 4.39 -15.91
CA VAL A 38 -2.26 3.44 -16.75
C VAL A 38 -2.48 2.05 -16.19
N VAL A 39 -3.02 1.16 -17.02
CA VAL A 39 -3.39 -0.20 -16.61
C VAL A 39 -2.66 -1.23 -17.45
N GLY A 40 -1.99 -2.18 -16.79
CA GLY A 40 -1.45 -3.36 -17.44
C GLY A 40 -2.59 -4.30 -17.86
N ILE A 41 -2.74 -4.53 -19.15
CA ILE A 41 -3.84 -5.33 -19.72
C ILE A 41 -3.34 -6.74 -20.01
N SER A 42 -3.69 -7.69 -19.16
CA SER A 42 -3.39 -9.11 -19.33
C SER A 42 -4.49 -9.90 -20.04
N GLY A 43 -5.68 -9.31 -20.17
CA GLY A 43 -6.88 -9.99 -20.63
C GLY A 43 -7.50 -10.92 -19.58
N GLY A 44 -7.01 -10.93 -18.35
CA GLY A 44 -7.60 -11.62 -17.20
C GLY A 44 -8.65 -10.74 -16.50
N LYS A 45 -9.44 -11.35 -15.60
CA LYS A 45 -10.56 -10.72 -14.89
C LYS A 45 -10.17 -9.42 -14.16
N ASP A 46 -9.04 -9.46 -13.41
CA ASP A 46 -8.66 -8.35 -12.53
C ASP A 46 -8.27 -7.11 -13.31
N SER A 47 -7.39 -7.24 -14.31
CA SER A 47 -7.00 -6.15 -15.20
C SER A 47 -8.20 -5.58 -15.97
N SER A 48 -9.16 -6.45 -16.35
CA SER A 48 -10.39 -6.06 -17.04
C SER A 48 -11.28 -5.21 -16.14
N VAL A 49 -11.50 -5.65 -14.91
CA VAL A 49 -12.33 -4.93 -13.92
C VAL A 49 -11.67 -3.60 -13.53
N VAL A 50 -10.36 -3.56 -13.29
CA VAL A 50 -9.65 -2.31 -12.98
C VAL A 50 -9.74 -1.31 -14.12
N ALA A 51 -9.52 -1.75 -15.36
CA ALA A 51 -9.62 -0.87 -16.54
C ALA A 51 -11.04 -0.32 -16.69
N ALA A 52 -12.08 -1.15 -16.55
CA ALA A 52 -13.47 -0.72 -16.64
C ALA A 52 -13.86 0.24 -15.50
N LEU A 53 -13.43 0.00 -14.26
CA LEU A 53 -13.62 0.92 -13.15
C LEU A 53 -12.96 2.29 -13.39
N CYS A 54 -11.75 2.29 -13.95
CA CYS A 54 -11.07 3.52 -14.33
C CYS A 54 -11.82 4.27 -15.44
N VAL A 55 -12.34 3.55 -16.44
CA VAL A 55 -13.17 4.17 -17.51
C VAL A 55 -14.45 4.77 -16.95
N GLU A 56 -15.16 4.07 -16.06
CA GLU A 56 -16.36 4.61 -15.42
C GLU A 56 -16.06 5.83 -14.51
N ALA A 57 -14.89 5.83 -13.88
CA ALA A 57 -14.49 6.92 -13.01
C ALA A 57 -14.01 8.17 -13.76
N LEU A 58 -13.16 8.00 -14.77
CA LEU A 58 -12.39 9.10 -15.38
C LEU A 58 -12.79 9.38 -16.84
N GLY A 59 -13.52 8.47 -17.47
CA GLY A 59 -13.78 8.47 -18.91
C GLY A 59 -12.65 7.77 -19.70
N LYS A 60 -13.00 7.20 -20.85
CA LYS A 60 -12.09 6.39 -21.67
C LYS A 60 -10.81 7.12 -22.11
N ASP A 61 -10.92 8.43 -22.39
CA ASP A 61 -9.81 9.26 -22.86
C ASP A 61 -8.76 9.55 -21.74
N LYS A 62 -9.07 9.14 -20.51
CA LYS A 62 -8.17 9.22 -19.33
C LYS A 62 -7.72 7.85 -18.83
N VAL A 63 -7.88 6.82 -19.64
CA VAL A 63 -7.38 5.47 -19.33
C VAL A 63 -6.52 4.98 -20.49
N PHE A 64 -5.32 4.53 -20.16
CA PHE A 64 -4.36 4.02 -21.13
C PHE A 64 -3.95 2.58 -20.80
N GLY A 65 -4.17 1.67 -21.75
CA GLY A 65 -3.84 0.26 -21.65
C GLY A 65 -2.39 -0.05 -22.07
N VAL A 66 -1.70 -0.90 -21.34
CA VAL A 66 -0.37 -1.41 -21.75
C VAL A 66 -0.42 -2.93 -21.83
N LEU A 67 -0.31 -3.45 -23.03
CA LEU A 67 -0.23 -4.89 -23.31
C LEU A 67 1.25 -5.30 -23.31
N MET A 68 1.64 -6.26 -22.46
CA MET A 68 3.04 -6.61 -22.26
C MET A 68 3.30 -8.12 -22.45
N PRO A 69 3.19 -8.63 -23.68
CA PRO A 69 3.50 -10.03 -23.96
C PRO A 69 4.97 -10.32 -23.71
N ASN A 70 5.27 -11.56 -23.29
CA ASN A 70 6.63 -12.08 -23.17
C ASN A 70 6.88 -13.07 -24.31
N GLY A 71 7.28 -12.56 -25.45
CA GLY A 71 7.37 -13.34 -26.68
C GLY A 71 6.00 -13.44 -27.37
N GLU A 72 5.70 -14.63 -27.91
CA GLU A 72 4.38 -14.95 -28.46
C GLU A 72 3.43 -15.32 -27.32
N GLN A 73 2.30 -14.64 -27.24
CA GLN A 73 1.28 -14.89 -26.23
C GLN A 73 0.00 -15.38 -26.92
N VAL A 74 -0.36 -16.63 -26.68
CA VAL A 74 -1.47 -17.33 -27.36
C VAL A 74 -2.83 -16.67 -27.08
N ASP A 75 -3.03 -16.09 -25.91
CA ASP A 75 -4.30 -15.52 -25.44
C ASP A 75 -4.35 -13.98 -25.47
N ILE A 76 -3.43 -13.36 -26.24
CA ILE A 76 -3.36 -11.89 -26.34
C ILE A 76 -4.66 -11.26 -26.90
N ASP A 77 -5.44 -12.04 -27.66
CA ASP A 77 -6.71 -11.59 -28.22
C ASP A 77 -7.72 -11.17 -27.15
N ALA A 78 -7.68 -11.76 -25.96
CA ALA A 78 -8.48 -11.32 -24.82
C ALA A 78 -8.12 -9.88 -24.38
N SER A 79 -6.83 -9.53 -24.40
CA SER A 79 -6.38 -8.17 -24.13
C SER A 79 -6.83 -7.17 -25.18
N TYR A 80 -6.76 -7.54 -26.46
CA TYR A 80 -7.28 -6.70 -27.56
C TYR A 80 -8.80 -6.57 -27.52
N SER A 81 -9.52 -7.64 -27.17
CA SER A 81 -10.97 -7.61 -27.00
C SER A 81 -11.38 -6.60 -25.92
N LEU A 82 -10.68 -6.61 -24.77
CA LEU A 82 -10.93 -5.67 -23.67
C LEU A 82 -10.71 -4.22 -24.08
N VAL A 83 -9.55 -3.86 -24.63
CA VAL A 83 -9.25 -2.45 -24.99
C VAL A 83 -10.21 -1.93 -26.06
N LYS A 84 -10.64 -2.81 -26.99
CA LYS A 84 -11.66 -2.49 -27.98
C LYS A 84 -13.05 -2.31 -27.35
N HIS A 85 -13.44 -3.19 -26.41
CA HIS A 85 -14.70 -3.10 -25.69
C HIS A 85 -14.82 -1.79 -24.90
N LEU A 86 -13.74 -1.39 -24.20
CA LEU A 86 -13.69 -0.17 -23.41
C LEU A 86 -13.44 1.09 -24.26
N GLY A 87 -12.98 0.95 -25.50
CA GLY A 87 -12.66 2.05 -26.40
C GLY A 87 -11.51 2.93 -25.89
N ILE A 88 -10.55 2.35 -25.17
CA ILE A 88 -9.38 3.05 -24.61
C ILE A 88 -8.18 3.00 -25.56
N ASP A 89 -7.32 4.02 -25.46
CA ASP A 89 -6.01 4.01 -26.12
C ASP A 89 -5.07 3.01 -25.45
N TYR A 90 -4.16 2.44 -26.25
CA TYR A 90 -3.21 1.46 -25.72
C TYR A 90 -1.89 1.41 -26.52
N CYS A 91 -0.87 0.81 -25.91
CA CYS A 91 0.32 0.37 -26.62
C CYS A 91 0.65 -1.09 -26.30
N VAL A 92 1.44 -1.70 -27.20
CA VAL A 92 1.96 -3.07 -27.01
C VAL A 92 3.47 -3.00 -26.85
N VAL A 93 3.98 -3.50 -25.73
CA VAL A 93 5.42 -3.56 -25.43
C VAL A 93 5.81 -5.02 -25.15
N ASN A 94 6.45 -5.66 -26.11
CA ASN A 94 6.96 -7.01 -25.90
C ASN A 94 8.19 -6.99 -25.00
N ILE A 95 8.07 -7.59 -23.81
CA ILE A 95 9.12 -7.57 -22.80
C ILE A 95 10.17 -8.67 -22.95
N HIS A 96 10.04 -9.52 -23.97
CA HIS A 96 10.89 -10.72 -24.17
C HIS A 96 12.38 -10.36 -24.25
N GLU A 97 12.74 -9.38 -25.08
CA GLU A 97 14.14 -9.02 -25.27
C GLU A 97 14.76 -8.42 -24.00
N ALA A 98 14.01 -7.64 -23.20
CA ALA A 98 14.49 -7.14 -21.92
C ALA A 98 14.79 -8.28 -20.94
N ILE A 99 13.90 -9.27 -20.85
CA ILE A 99 14.10 -10.45 -20.01
C ILE A 99 15.29 -11.27 -20.52
N ARG A 100 15.38 -11.51 -21.84
CA ARG A 100 16.45 -12.26 -22.48
C ARG A 100 17.82 -11.61 -22.21
N SER A 101 17.91 -10.29 -22.37
CA SER A 101 19.15 -9.54 -22.14
C SER A 101 19.60 -9.63 -20.69
N LEU A 102 18.69 -9.42 -19.73
CA LEU A 102 19.02 -9.55 -18.30
C LEU A 102 19.44 -10.98 -17.94
N LYS A 103 18.74 -11.99 -18.46
CA LYS A 103 19.09 -13.41 -18.24
C LYS A 103 20.49 -13.72 -18.80
N HIS A 104 20.81 -13.21 -20.00
CA HIS A 104 22.11 -13.36 -20.64
C HIS A 104 23.24 -12.74 -19.80
N GLU A 105 23.01 -11.56 -19.22
CA GLU A 105 23.99 -10.86 -18.40
C GLU A 105 24.18 -11.49 -17.02
N ILE A 106 23.13 -11.96 -16.38
CA ILE A 106 23.16 -12.43 -14.98
C ILE A 106 23.60 -13.90 -14.89
N LYS A 107 23.04 -14.77 -15.74
CA LYS A 107 23.24 -16.23 -15.64
C LYS A 107 24.71 -16.66 -15.70
N PRO A 108 25.57 -16.14 -16.58
CA PRO A 108 26.98 -16.51 -16.61
C PRO A 108 27.77 -16.12 -15.36
N LYS A 109 27.30 -15.06 -14.63
CA LYS A 109 27.95 -14.54 -13.44
C LYS A 109 27.57 -15.31 -12.17
N LEU A 110 26.38 -15.93 -12.17
CA LEU A 110 25.84 -16.65 -11.01
C LEU A 110 25.81 -18.18 -11.22
N GLY A 111 26.23 -18.67 -12.38
CA GLY A 111 26.25 -20.11 -12.72
C GLY A 111 24.86 -20.76 -12.63
N ASP A 112 24.80 -21.94 -12.01
CA ASP A 112 23.57 -22.72 -11.88
C ASP A 112 22.59 -22.20 -10.80
N HIS A 113 22.88 -21.04 -10.20
CA HIS A 113 22.02 -20.44 -9.18
C HIS A 113 20.77 -19.72 -9.73
N TRP A 114 20.53 -19.77 -11.04
CA TRP A 114 19.30 -19.22 -11.62
C TRP A 114 18.08 -20.04 -11.19
N SER A 115 17.33 -19.52 -10.22
CA SER A 115 16.21 -20.23 -9.62
C SER A 115 14.94 -20.19 -10.48
N VAL A 116 14.02 -21.13 -10.22
CA VAL A 116 12.65 -21.10 -10.76
C VAL A 116 11.94 -19.80 -10.34
N GLN A 117 12.10 -19.40 -9.09
CA GLN A 117 11.53 -18.16 -8.56
C GLN A 117 12.00 -16.91 -9.32
N THR A 118 13.27 -16.88 -9.74
CA THR A 118 13.79 -15.80 -10.58
C THR A 118 13.10 -15.78 -11.95
N SER A 119 12.90 -16.95 -12.56
CA SER A 119 12.23 -17.06 -13.85
C SER A 119 10.77 -16.61 -13.83
N VAL A 120 10.08 -16.83 -12.71
CA VAL A 120 8.69 -16.42 -12.50
C VAL A 120 8.58 -14.92 -12.19
N ASN A 121 9.42 -14.40 -11.28
CA ASN A 121 9.29 -13.03 -10.78
C ASN A 121 9.91 -11.97 -11.70
N LEU A 122 10.91 -12.32 -12.50
CA LEU A 122 11.56 -11.35 -13.38
C LEU A 122 10.59 -10.74 -14.40
N PRO A 123 9.74 -11.51 -15.11
CA PRO A 123 8.75 -10.95 -16.02
C PRO A 123 7.79 -9.96 -15.34
N ALA A 124 7.30 -10.27 -14.15
CA ALA A 124 6.41 -9.38 -13.40
C ALA A 124 7.08 -8.01 -13.07
N ARG A 125 8.36 -8.04 -12.67
CA ARG A 125 9.13 -6.82 -12.41
C ARG A 125 9.47 -6.02 -13.66
N ILE A 126 9.74 -6.68 -14.79
CA ILE A 126 9.93 -5.99 -16.07
C ILE A 126 8.62 -5.33 -16.52
N ARG A 127 7.47 -6.00 -16.37
CA ARG A 127 6.16 -5.39 -16.62
C ARG A 127 5.92 -4.15 -15.76
N MET A 128 6.22 -4.21 -14.46
CA MET A 128 6.11 -3.06 -13.57
C MET A 128 6.99 -1.88 -14.04
N ALA A 129 8.27 -2.13 -14.34
CA ALA A 129 9.17 -1.10 -14.86
C ALA A 129 8.65 -0.49 -16.17
N THR A 130 8.11 -1.32 -17.07
CA THR A 130 7.49 -0.87 -18.33
C THR A 130 6.25 0.02 -18.07
N LEU A 131 5.36 -0.39 -17.14
CA LEU A 131 4.19 0.40 -16.77
C LEU A 131 4.57 1.78 -16.24
N TYR A 132 5.54 1.86 -15.35
CA TYR A 132 6.02 3.15 -14.83
C TYR A 132 6.71 4.00 -15.90
N ALA A 133 7.47 3.39 -16.82
CA ALA A 133 8.07 4.13 -17.93
C ALA A 133 6.99 4.75 -18.84
N VAL A 134 5.96 3.97 -19.21
CA VAL A 134 4.81 4.49 -19.99
C VAL A 134 4.08 5.56 -19.18
N SER A 135 3.76 5.29 -17.92
CA SER A 135 3.03 6.20 -17.04
C SER A 135 3.72 7.57 -16.92
N GLN A 136 5.04 7.57 -16.69
CA GLN A 136 5.80 8.81 -16.60
C GLN A 136 5.85 9.58 -17.94
N THR A 137 5.91 8.84 -19.05
CA THR A 137 5.95 9.44 -20.40
C THR A 137 4.66 10.18 -20.75
N ILE A 138 3.49 9.65 -20.35
CA ILE A 138 2.19 10.24 -20.68
C ILE A 138 1.56 11.04 -19.52
N GLY A 139 2.26 11.21 -18.41
CA GLY A 139 1.71 11.87 -17.23
C GLY A 139 0.60 11.06 -16.56
N GLY A 140 0.88 9.80 -16.23
CA GLY A 140 -0.11 8.86 -15.69
C GLY A 140 0.11 8.47 -14.22
N ARG A 141 -0.78 7.60 -13.74
CA ARG A 141 -0.70 6.86 -12.48
C ARG A 141 -0.96 5.38 -12.75
N VAL A 142 -0.10 4.50 -12.26
CA VAL A 142 -0.19 3.06 -12.47
C VAL A 142 -1.25 2.46 -11.55
N ALA A 143 -2.25 1.79 -12.15
CA ALA A 143 -3.23 1.02 -11.39
C ALA A 143 -2.66 -0.37 -11.03
N ASN A 144 -2.67 -0.72 -9.75
CA ASN A 144 -2.48 -2.09 -9.30
C ASN A 144 -3.72 -2.93 -9.61
N THR A 145 -3.53 -4.18 -9.99
CA THR A 145 -4.61 -5.10 -10.37
C THR A 145 -4.74 -6.31 -9.45
N CYS A 146 -3.94 -6.40 -8.38
CA CYS A 146 -4.06 -7.48 -7.40
C CYS A 146 -5.35 -7.36 -6.59
N ASN A 147 -5.93 -8.49 -6.26
CA ASN A 147 -7.12 -8.61 -5.41
C ASN A 147 -6.75 -9.16 -4.02
N LEU A 148 -7.70 -9.10 -3.08
CA LEU A 148 -7.48 -9.53 -1.69
C LEU A 148 -7.11 -11.01 -1.58
N SER A 149 -7.70 -11.88 -2.40
CA SER A 149 -7.46 -13.33 -2.30
C SER A 149 -6.03 -13.68 -2.71
N GLU A 150 -5.52 -13.05 -3.78
CA GLU A 150 -4.13 -13.18 -4.20
C GLU A 150 -3.16 -12.60 -3.16
N ASP A 151 -3.46 -11.42 -2.66
CA ASP A 151 -2.67 -10.75 -1.63
C ASP A 151 -2.64 -11.57 -0.33
N TRP A 152 -3.77 -12.19 0.06
CA TRP A 152 -3.89 -13.00 1.27
C TRP A 152 -2.90 -14.15 1.31
N VAL A 153 -2.78 -14.87 0.22
CA VAL A 153 -1.87 -16.03 0.11
C VAL A 153 -0.52 -15.66 -0.49
N GLY A 154 -0.30 -14.38 -0.79
CA GLY A 154 0.94 -13.86 -1.36
C GLY A 154 1.21 -14.31 -2.78
N TYR A 155 0.17 -14.57 -3.56
CA TYR A 155 0.25 -14.95 -4.97
C TYR A 155 0.48 -13.71 -5.86
N ALA A 156 1.45 -12.91 -5.46
CA ALA A 156 1.91 -11.71 -6.14
C ALA A 156 3.43 -11.53 -5.99
N THR A 157 4.05 -10.91 -6.97
CA THR A 157 5.47 -10.56 -6.93
C THR A 157 5.67 -9.18 -6.33
N ARG A 158 6.31 -9.12 -5.17
CA ARG A 158 6.66 -7.83 -4.55
C ARG A 158 7.52 -6.99 -5.51
N TYR A 159 7.14 -5.73 -5.72
CA TYR A 159 7.75 -4.82 -6.70
C TYR A 159 7.63 -5.29 -8.16
N GLY A 160 6.67 -6.17 -8.43
CA GLY A 160 6.22 -6.57 -9.76
C GLY A 160 4.75 -6.22 -9.91
N ASP A 161 3.91 -7.24 -10.10
CA ASP A 161 2.45 -7.09 -10.16
C ASP A 161 1.83 -6.56 -8.86
N GLY A 162 2.48 -6.77 -7.68
CA GLY A 162 2.09 -6.15 -6.42
C GLY A 162 2.36 -4.64 -6.31
N ALA A 163 2.93 -3.98 -7.33
CA ALA A 163 3.20 -2.54 -7.33
C ALA A 163 2.11 -1.74 -8.05
N GLY A 164 1.99 -0.46 -7.68
CA GLY A 164 1.08 0.50 -8.30
C GLY A 164 1.02 1.79 -7.50
N ASP A 165 0.41 2.83 -8.06
CA ASP A 165 0.16 4.11 -7.39
C ASP A 165 -1.17 4.09 -6.64
N PHE A 166 -2.12 3.24 -7.06
CA PHE A 166 -3.41 3.02 -6.41
C PHE A 166 -3.92 1.61 -6.70
N SER A 167 -4.71 1.04 -5.78
CA SER A 167 -5.14 -0.36 -5.83
C SER A 167 -6.65 -0.50 -5.59
N PRO A 168 -7.46 -0.50 -6.65
CA PRO A 168 -8.93 -0.56 -6.54
C PRO A 168 -9.47 -1.87 -5.97
N LEU A 169 -8.76 -2.99 -6.15
CA LEU A 169 -9.24 -4.33 -5.83
C LEU A 169 -8.63 -4.95 -4.56
N SER A 170 -7.65 -4.30 -3.91
CA SER A 170 -6.89 -4.90 -2.81
C SER A 170 -7.73 -5.33 -1.57
N LYS A 171 -8.97 -4.91 -1.48
CA LYS A 171 -9.91 -5.27 -0.40
C LYS A 171 -11.05 -6.19 -0.88
N LEU A 172 -11.03 -6.62 -2.12
CA LEU A 172 -12.06 -7.46 -2.73
C LEU A 172 -11.53 -8.85 -3.03
N THR A 173 -12.32 -9.86 -2.71
CA THR A 173 -12.02 -11.26 -3.05
C THR A 173 -12.27 -11.52 -4.53
N VAL A 174 -11.76 -12.63 -5.06
CA VAL A 174 -11.96 -13.04 -6.46
C VAL A 174 -13.45 -13.13 -6.81
N THR A 175 -14.27 -13.70 -5.92
CA THR A 175 -15.73 -13.79 -6.11
C THR A 175 -16.38 -12.42 -6.22
N GLU A 176 -15.97 -11.47 -5.39
CA GLU A 176 -16.48 -10.10 -5.39
C GLU A 176 -16.03 -9.33 -6.64
N VAL A 177 -14.77 -9.51 -7.08
CA VAL A 177 -14.24 -8.92 -8.31
C VAL A 177 -15.04 -9.39 -9.53
N LYS A 178 -15.37 -10.69 -9.62
CA LYS A 178 -16.22 -11.23 -10.69
C LYS A 178 -17.62 -10.59 -10.68
N ALA A 179 -18.24 -10.44 -9.51
CA ALA A 179 -19.53 -9.80 -9.37
C ALA A 179 -19.50 -8.33 -9.83
N ILE A 180 -18.43 -7.59 -9.51
CA ILE A 180 -18.23 -6.22 -9.99
C ILE A 180 -18.00 -6.19 -11.51
N GLY A 181 -17.26 -7.14 -12.08
CA GLY A 181 -17.06 -7.24 -13.52
C GLY A 181 -18.37 -7.40 -14.30
N ARG A 182 -19.30 -8.21 -13.77
CA ARG A 182 -20.66 -8.35 -14.34
C ARG A 182 -21.48 -7.07 -14.21
N GLU A 183 -21.40 -6.39 -13.07
CA GLU A 183 -22.09 -5.10 -12.84
C GLU A 183 -21.55 -3.99 -13.77
N LEU A 184 -20.27 -4.06 -14.18
CA LEU A 184 -19.67 -3.17 -15.17
C LEU A 184 -20.01 -3.54 -16.61
N GLY A 185 -20.75 -4.63 -16.85
CA GLY A 185 -21.12 -5.10 -18.17
C GLY A 185 -19.98 -5.67 -19.00
N LEU A 186 -18.93 -6.15 -18.35
CA LEU A 186 -17.84 -6.83 -19.05
C LEU A 186 -18.31 -8.15 -19.65
N PRO A 187 -17.76 -8.54 -20.82
CA PRO A 187 -18.02 -9.85 -21.41
C PRO A 187 -17.71 -10.99 -20.44
N GLU A 188 -18.62 -11.97 -20.33
CA GLU A 188 -18.48 -13.09 -19.40
C GLU A 188 -17.17 -13.88 -19.61
N GLU A 189 -16.71 -13.98 -20.85
CA GLU A 189 -15.43 -14.59 -21.22
C GLU A 189 -14.21 -13.92 -20.57
N LEU A 190 -14.27 -12.62 -20.29
CA LEU A 190 -13.20 -11.90 -19.56
C LEU A 190 -13.37 -12.04 -18.04
N VAL A 191 -14.61 -12.07 -17.55
CA VAL A 191 -14.92 -12.20 -16.12
C VAL A 191 -14.61 -13.60 -15.59
N GLU A 192 -14.93 -14.63 -16.39
CA GLU A 192 -14.76 -16.05 -16.01
C GLU A 192 -13.46 -16.66 -16.54
N LYS A 193 -12.60 -15.88 -17.22
CA LYS A 193 -11.32 -16.38 -17.69
C LYS A 193 -10.53 -16.98 -16.54
N VAL A 194 -10.20 -18.26 -16.67
CA VAL A 194 -9.39 -18.98 -15.67
C VAL A 194 -7.99 -18.38 -15.67
N PRO A 195 -7.47 -17.94 -14.51
CA PRO A 195 -6.11 -17.47 -14.40
C PRO A 195 -5.13 -18.60 -14.72
N THR A 196 -4.20 -18.32 -15.63
CA THR A 196 -3.09 -19.22 -15.93
C THR A 196 -1.79 -18.48 -15.69
N ASP A 197 -0.81 -19.18 -15.13
CA ASP A 197 0.53 -18.63 -14.89
C ASP A 197 1.31 -18.31 -16.18
N GLY A 198 0.76 -18.71 -17.33
CA GLY A 198 1.39 -18.54 -18.64
C GLY A 198 2.70 -19.29 -18.83
N LEU A 199 3.10 -20.14 -17.87
CA LEU A 199 4.40 -20.80 -17.83
C LEU A 199 4.31 -22.33 -17.93
N CYS A 200 3.36 -22.95 -17.21
CA CYS A 200 3.32 -24.43 -17.07
C CYS A 200 1.99 -25.05 -17.48
N GLY A 201 1.00 -24.27 -17.88
CA GLY A 201 -0.34 -24.78 -18.22
C GLY A 201 -1.18 -25.19 -17.01
N HIS A 202 -0.71 -24.93 -15.80
CA HIS A 202 -1.44 -25.10 -14.56
C HIS A 202 -2.21 -23.82 -14.21
N THR A 203 -3.36 -24.01 -13.53
CA THR A 203 -4.13 -22.90 -13.00
C THR A 203 -3.54 -22.43 -11.65
N ASP A 204 -3.90 -21.21 -11.22
CA ASP A 204 -3.53 -20.74 -9.88
C ASP A 204 -4.03 -21.70 -8.81
N GLU A 205 -5.25 -22.21 -8.93
CA GLU A 205 -5.85 -23.14 -7.97
C GLU A 205 -5.11 -24.48 -7.90
N ASP A 206 -4.56 -24.97 -9.03
CA ASP A 206 -3.71 -26.17 -9.05
C ASP A 206 -2.42 -25.93 -8.23
N ASN A 207 -1.83 -24.76 -8.34
CA ASN A 207 -0.62 -24.39 -7.60
C ASN A 207 -0.92 -24.13 -6.10
N LEU A 208 -2.05 -23.52 -5.81
CA LEU A 208 -2.49 -23.24 -4.44
C LEU A 208 -2.94 -24.53 -3.72
N GLY A 209 -3.54 -25.48 -4.44
CA GLY A 209 -4.11 -26.71 -3.89
C GLY A 209 -5.47 -26.55 -3.20
N PHE A 210 -6.12 -25.40 -3.42
CA PHE A 210 -7.50 -25.08 -3.02
C PHE A 210 -8.08 -24.07 -3.98
N THR A 211 -9.43 -23.96 -3.99
CA THR A 211 -10.12 -23.02 -4.89
C THR A 211 -10.22 -21.63 -4.28
N TYR A 212 -10.33 -20.61 -5.12
CA TYR A 212 -10.61 -19.24 -4.66
C TYR A 212 -11.95 -19.15 -3.93
N ALA A 213 -12.94 -19.95 -4.28
CA ALA A 213 -14.22 -19.99 -3.56
C ALA A 213 -14.06 -20.39 -2.08
N VAL A 214 -13.20 -21.37 -1.80
CA VAL A 214 -12.88 -21.79 -0.42
C VAL A 214 -12.11 -20.70 0.31
N LEU A 215 -11.10 -20.11 -0.35
CA LEU A 215 -10.30 -19.01 0.21
C LEU A 215 -11.17 -17.78 0.53
N ASP A 216 -12.01 -17.36 -0.39
CA ASP A 216 -12.88 -16.17 -0.27
C ASP A 216 -13.86 -16.34 0.89
N ARG A 217 -14.47 -17.53 1.02
CA ARG A 217 -15.34 -17.86 2.17
C ARG A 217 -14.55 -17.76 3.48
N TYR A 218 -13.34 -18.35 3.52
CA TYR A 218 -12.50 -18.31 4.71
C TYR A 218 -12.11 -16.87 5.08
N ILE A 219 -11.70 -16.05 4.13
CA ILE A 219 -11.36 -14.63 4.35
C ILE A 219 -12.55 -13.86 4.95
N ARG A 220 -13.77 -14.09 4.44
CA ARG A 220 -14.97 -13.32 4.83
C ARG A 220 -15.65 -13.81 6.10
N THR A 221 -15.60 -15.11 6.35
CA THR A 221 -16.38 -15.73 7.45
C THR A 221 -15.52 -16.32 8.56
N GLY A 222 -14.24 -16.62 8.28
CA GLY A 222 -13.38 -17.42 9.13
C GLY A 222 -13.74 -18.92 9.15
N GLU A 223 -14.65 -19.36 8.27
CA GLU A 223 -15.13 -20.75 8.23
C GLU A 223 -14.45 -21.51 7.09
N ILE A 224 -13.97 -22.72 7.42
CA ILE A 224 -13.40 -23.67 6.48
C ILE A 224 -13.64 -25.07 6.98
N ASP A 225 -14.02 -26.00 6.10
CA ASP A 225 -14.41 -27.34 6.47
C ASP A 225 -13.21 -28.28 6.63
N ASP A 226 -12.15 -28.05 5.82
CA ASP A 226 -10.93 -28.86 5.84
C ASP A 226 -9.80 -28.15 6.60
N MET A 227 -9.41 -28.75 7.74
CA MET A 227 -8.34 -28.20 8.58
C MET A 227 -6.98 -28.19 7.93
N HIS A 228 -6.68 -29.13 7.03
CA HIS A 228 -5.40 -29.15 6.31
C HIS A 228 -5.30 -27.96 5.33
N THR A 229 -6.39 -27.69 4.62
CA THR A 229 -6.47 -26.50 3.74
C THR A 229 -6.37 -25.22 4.57
N LYS A 230 -7.00 -25.17 5.76
CA LYS A 230 -6.87 -24.04 6.68
C LYS A 230 -5.41 -23.76 7.06
N GLU A 231 -4.72 -24.77 7.57
CA GLU A 231 -3.30 -24.65 7.96
C GLU A 231 -2.41 -24.20 6.80
N ARG A 232 -2.70 -24.68 5.58
CA ARG A 232 -1.99 -24.27 4.37
C ARG A 232 -2.21 -22.77 4.06
N ILE A 233 -3.46 -22.30 4.09
CA ILE A 233 -3.83 -20.91 3.87
C ILE A 233 -3.16 -20.01 4.92
N ASP A 234 -3.28 -20.36 6.21
CA ASP A 234 -2.69 -19.58 7.30
C ASP A 234 -1.16 -19.49 7.17
N THR A 235 -0.51 -20.61 6.87
CA THR A 235 0.95 -20.64 6.64
C THR A 235 1.36 -19.75 5.46
N MET A 236 0.59 -19.78 4.37
CA MET A 236 0.86 -18.93 3.20
C MET A 236 0.65 -17.46 3.56
N HIS A 237 -0.42 -17.13 4.26
CA HIS A 237 -0.73 -15.78 4.73
C HIS A 237 0.41 -15.22 5.58
N GLU A 238 0.77 -15.88 6.66
CA GLU A 238 1.82 -15.45 7.58
C GLU A 238 3.17 -15.22 6.88
N ARG A 239 3.58 -16.17 6.01
CA ARG A 239 4.82 -16.07 5.27
C ARG A 239 4.86 -14.91 4.29
N ASN A 240 3.71 -14.46 3.82
CA ASN A 240 3.61 -13.44 2.78
C ASN A 240 3.21 -12.05 3.27
N LEU A 241 2.87 -11.88 4.55
CA LEU A 241 2.54 -10.57 5.14
C LEU A 241 3.60 -9.49 4.85
N PHE A 242 4.87 -9.86 4.83
CA PHE A 242 5.95 -8.92 4.51
C PHE A 242 5.86 -8.32 3.09
N LYS A 243 5.17 -9.01 2.15
CA LYS A 243 4.99 -8.48 0.79
C LYS A 243 4.04 -7.30 0.75
N LEU A 244 3.07 -7.28 1.67
CA LEU A 244 2.04 -6.25 1.79
C LEU A 244 2.47 -5.09 2.69
N ALA A 245 3.50 -5.31 3.52
CA ALA A 245 4.02 -4.30 4.40
C ALA A 245 4.89 -3.29 3.63
N LEU A 246 4.88 -2.04 4.09
CA LEU A 246 5.87 -1.06 3.67
C LEU A 246 7.28 -1.60 3.93
N MET A 247 8.27 -1.06 3.22
CA MET A 247 9.67 -1.41 3.46
C MET A 247 10.02 -1.11 4.92
N PRO A 248 10.46 -2.11 5.71
CA PRO A 248 10.91 -1.84 7.06
C PRO A 248 12.06 -0.84 7.06
N SER A 249 11.99 0.12 7.94
CA SER A 249 13.03 1.12 8.15
C SER A 249 13.62 0.99 9.55
N PHE A 250 14.86 1.40 9.70
CA PHE A 250 15.43 1.58 11.03
C PHE A 250 14.71 2.74 11.71
N GLU A 251 14.13 2.46 12.87
CA GLU A 251 13.53 3.51 13.69
C GLU A 251 14.64 4.22 14.47
N TYR A 252 14.96 5.41 14.01
CA TYR A 252 15.83 6.29 14.74
C TYR A 252 15.01 6.98 15.84
N THR A 253 15.28 6.60 17.07
CA THR A 253 14.83 7.36 18.24
C THR A 253 15.94 8.35 18.61
N ASN A 254 15.64 9.66 18.58
CA ASN A 254 16.55 10.62 19.15
C ASN A 254 16.88 10.19 20.61
N PRO A 255 18.15 10.16 21.00
CA PRO A 255 18.48 9.90 22.40
C PRO A 255 17.77 10.96 23.25
N VAL A 256 16.91 10.48 24.17
CA VAL A 256 16.22 11.35 25.11
C VAL A 256 17.26 11.93 26.05
N GLU A 257 17.49 13.23 26.00
CA GLU A 257 18.38 13.90 26.92
C GLU A 257 17.77 13.79 28.34
N THR A 258 18.50 13.16 29.26
CA THR A 258 18.04 13.03 30.63
C THR A 258 18.63 14.17 31.48
N VAL A 259 17.77 15.10 31.88
CA VAL A 259 18.13 16.17 32.80
C VAL A 259 17.80 15.72 34.22
N VAL A 260 18.81 15.68 35.07
CA VAL A 260 18.68 15.35 36.50
C VAL A 260 18.57 16.65 37.27
N LEU A 261 17.45 16.84 37.97
CA LEU A 261 17.23 18.00 38.84
C LEU A 261 17.90 17.81 40.19
N ASP A 262 18.63 18.81 40.63
CA ASP A 262 19.03 18.91 42.04
C ASP A 262 17.90 19.52 42.89
N ASP A 263 18.01 19.41 44.23
CA ASP A 263 16.98 19.92 45.18
C ASP A 263 16.73 21.44 45.11
N LYS A 264 17.54 22.18 44.37
CA LYS A 264 17.45 23.64 44.24
C LYS A 264 16.85 24.10 42.93
N GLN A 265 16.72 23.19 41.97
CA GLN A 265 16.18 23.51 40.63
C GLN A 265 14.66 23.24 40.61
N THR A 266 13.90 24.23 40.22
CA THR A 266 12.48 24.06 39.95
C THR A 266 12.31 23.56 38.50
N GLY A 267 11.39 22.61 38.30
CA GLY A 267 11.11 22.08 36.98
C GLY A 267 10.77 23.15 35.95
N TYR A 268 10.10 24.21 36.37
CA TYR A 268 9.79 25.41 35.57
C TYR A 268 11.06 26.03 34.93
N GLY A 269 12.11 26.27 35.74
CA GLY A 269 13.33 26.93 35.26
C GLY A 269 14.01 26.13 34.16
N ILE A 270 14.03 24.81 34.27
CA ILE A 270 14.70 23.92 33.30
C ILE A 270 13.89 23.82 32.01
N VAL A 271 12.59 23.66 32.07
CA VAL A 271 11.73 23.64 30.90
C VAL A 271 11.82 24.96 30.13
N SER A 272 11.78 26.08 30.85
CA SER A 272 11.94 27.41 30.25
C SER A 272 13.29 27.60 29.61
N GLU A 273 14.39 27.19 30.28
CA GLU A 273 15.75 27.29 29.74
C GLU A 273 15.95 26.39 28.52
N TYR A 274 15.38 25.17 28.54
CA TYR A 274 15.44 24.25 27.43
C TYR A 274 14.65 24.76 26.22
N ILE A 275 13.46 25.28 26.40
CA ILE A 275 12.64 25.84 25.34
C ILE A 275 13.32 27.07 24.73
N LYS A 276 13.92 27.94 25.55
CA LYS A 276 14.72 29.07 25.06
C LYS A 276 15.89 28.58 24.19
N LYS A 277 16.65 27.61 24.67
CA LYS A 277 17.80 27.02 23.95
C LYS A 277 17.34 26.34 22.67
N TYR A 278 16.21 25.64 22.67
CA TYR A 278 15.62 25.04 21.48
C TYR A 278 15.22 26.13 20.47
N TRP A 279 14.56 27.17 20.94
CA TRP A 279 14.10 28.29 20.10
C TRP A 279 15.27 29.02 19.45
N GLU A 280 16.30 29.33 20.22
CA GLU A 280 17.52 30.02 19.72
C GLU A 280 18.26 29.19 18.64
N HIS A 281 18.18 27.87 18.68
CA HIS A 281 18.88 27.01 17.74
C HIS A 281 18.05 26.57 16.51
N HIS A 282 16.75 26.58 16.60
CA HIS A 282 15.89 25.95 15.58
C HIS A 282 14.84 26.87 14.95
N CYS A 283 14.57 28.02 15.56
CA CYS A 283 13.54 28.94 15.09
C CYS A 283 14.14 30.27 14.70
N THR A 284 13.98 30.65 13.43
CA THR A 284 14.47 31.94 12.89
C THR A 284 13.36 32.98 12.72
N GLU A 285 12.09 32.60 12.89
CA GLU A 285 10.90 33.43 12.71
C GLU A 285 9.79 33.01 13.69
N ASP A 286 8.69 33.73 13.75
CA ASP A 286 7.52 33.44 14.60
C ASP A 286 6.87 32.09 14.21
N VAL A 287 7.25 31.04 14.92
CA VAL A 287 6.78 29.66 14.72
C VAL A 287 6.03 29.22 15.94
N ILE A 288 4.83 28.66 15.77
CA ILE A 288 4.07 28.07 16.86
C ILE A 288 4.78 26.76 17.28
N VAL A 289 5.16 26.67 18.54
CA VAL A 289 5.76 25.49 19.14
C VAL A 289 4.75 24.87 20.10
N SER A 290 4.45 23.60 19.90
CA SER A 290 3.61 22.82 20.82
C SER A 290 4.47 22.18 21.90
N ILE A 291 4.05 22.33 23.16
CA ILE A 291 4.68 21.70 24.32
C ILE A 291 3.74 20.63 24.84
N GLU A 292 4.19 19.42 24.81
CA GLU A 292 3.44 18.25 25.25
C GLU A 292 4.15 17.58 26.42
N ILE A 293 3.36 17.05 27.35
CA ILE A 293 3.87 16.36 28.54
C ILE A 293 3.38 14.92 28.60
N SER A 294 4.18 14.03 29.17
CA SER A 294 3.81 12.64 29.37
C SER A 294 4.38 12.10 30.68
N ARG A 295 3.60 11.20 31.33
CA ARG A 295 4.05 10.47 32.53
C ARG A 295 4.72 9.14 32.18
N ASP A 296 4.47 8.60 31.01
CA ASP A 296 4.94 7.26 30.59
C ASP A 296 5.86 7.28 29.38
N GLY A 297 6.10 8.46 28.79
CA GLY A 297 6.88 8.63 27.55
C GLY A 297 6.20 8.11 26.30
N LYS A 298 4.92 7.75 26.37
CA LYS A 298 4.13 7.20 25.24
C LYS A 298 2.90 8.01 24.93
N ASN A 299 2.16 8.39 25.97
CA ASN A 299 0.94 9.18 25.86
C ASN A 299 1.25 10.60 26.22
N TYR A 300 1.19 11.52 25.25
CA TYR A 300 1.48 12.93 25.41
C TYR A 300 0.19 13.75 25.40
N GLU A 301 0.12 14.70 26.30
CA GLU A 301 -0.96 15.69 26.39
C GLU A 301 -0.40 17.07 26.06
N CYS A 302 -1.06 17.82 25.20
CA CYS A 302 -0.65 19.20 24.87
C CYS A 302 -0.82 20.08 26.12
N LEU A 303 0.27 20.69 26.55
CA LEU A 303 0.29 21.61 27.66
C LEU A 303 0.02 23.03 27.18
N ASN A 304 0.67 23.46 26.12
CA ASN A 304 0.55 24.79 25.55
C ASN A 304 1.06 24.86 24.11
N GLU A 305 0.56 25.84 23.35
CA GLU A 305 1.11 26.26 22.07
C GLU A 305 1.62 27.69 22.22
N VAL A 306 2.90 27.90 22.03
CA VAL A 306 3.53 29.21 22.21
C VAL A 306 4.12 29.73 20.89
N ALA A 307 3.86 30.99 20.60
CA ALA A 307 4.43 31.70 19.45
C ALA A 307 5.77 32.38 19.79
N SER A 308 6.13 32.44 21.08
CA SER A 308 7.38 33.05 21.55
C SER A 308 7.80 32.39 22.88
N PRO A 309 9.10 32.17 23.14
CA PRO A 309 9.58 31.62 24.41
C PRO A 309 9.30 32.55 25.62
N TYR A 310 8.83 33.77 25.39
CA TYR A 310 8.48 34.74 26.42
C TYR A 310 7.00 34.67 26.80
N ASP A 311 6.17 33.94 26.07
CA ASP A 311 4.70 33.84 26.31
C ASP A 311 4.32 32.68 27.26
N MET A 312 5.31 32.10 27.95
CA MET A 312 5.12 30.91 28.82
C MET A 312 4.54 31.26 30.21
N TYR A 313 3.43 31.97 30.26
CA TYR A 313 2.84 32.40 31.57
C TYR A 313 2.10 31.27 32.32
N ASP A 314 1.74 30.15 31.65
CA ASP A 314 0.91 29.09 32.24
C ASP A 314 1.68 27.85 32.76
N VAL A 315 3.01 27.89 32.81
CA VAL A 315 3.83 26.73 33.25
C VAL A 315 3.86 26.62 34.79
N GLU A 316 3.21 27.48 35.54
CA GLU A 316 3.04 27.36 37.01
C GLU A 316 2.35 26.05 37.43
N TYR A 317 1.51 25.48 36.58
CA TYR A 317 0.90 24.15 36.77
C TYR A 317 1.89 22.99 36.84
N LEU A 318 3.13 23.15 36.43
CA LEU A 318 4.14 22.11 36.50
C LEU A 318 4.66 21.87 37.93
N ASN A 319 4.47 22.75 38.87
CA ASN A 319 4.99 22.59 40.22
C ASN A 319 4.38 21.42 41.00
N ASP A 320 3.09 21.14 40.80
CA ASP A 320 2.38 20.02 41.46
C ASP A 320 2.58 18.68 40.71
N TRP A 321 3.25 18.69 39.57
CA TRP A 321 3.36 17.56 38.63
C TRP A 321 4.65 16.77 38.74
N TRP A 322 5.60 17.19 39.65
CA TRP A 322 7.01 16.75 39.67
C TRP A 322 7.30 15.51 40.50
N GLU A 323 6.34 14.68 40.83
CA GLU A 323 6.63 13.38 41.43
C GLU A 323 6.93 12.33 40.37
N GLY A 324 8.12 11.69 40.42
CA GLY A 324 8.55 10.63 39.52
C GLY A 324 9.19 11.10 38.19
N GLU A 325 9.38 10.18 37.26
CA GLU A 325 9.94 10.48 35.93
C GLU A 325 8.89 11.18 35.05
N LYS A 326 9.32 12.19 34.29
CA LYS A 326 8.49 12.95 33.37
C LYS A 326 9.15 13.07 32.01
N TYR A 327 8.32 13.19 30.99
CA TYR A 327 8.76 13.37 29.61
C TYR A 327 8.12 14.64 29.06
N ILE A 328 8.93 15.46 28.41
CA ILE A 328 8.48 16.68 27.72
C ILE A 328 8.87 16.56 26.27
N ARG A 329 7.92 16.85 25.42
CA ARG A 329 8.13 16.91 23.97
C ARG A 329 7.86 18.33 23.49
N VAL A 330 8.79 18.87 22.75
CA VAL A 330 8.65 20.15 22.07
C VAL A 330 8.62 19.90 20.58
N THR A 331 7.49 20.23 19.96
CA THR A 331 7.28 20.04 18.51
C THR A 331 7.24 21.39 17.82
N GLY A 332 8.03 21.58 16.78
CA GLY A 332 8.05 22.78 15.94
C GLY A 332 8.27 22.40 14.47
N ILE A 333 8.41 23.41 13.58
CA ILE A 333 8.56 23.18 12.12
C ILE A 333 9.80 22.35 11.75
N GLN A 334 10.83 22.31 12.58
CA GLN A 334 12.09 21.65 12.25
C GLN A 334 12.34 20.32 12.98
N GLY A 335 11.37 19.79 13.72
CA GLY A 335 11.53 18.49 14.37
C GLY A 335 10.84 18.34 15.71
N ILE A 336 11.02 17.17 16.30
CA ILE A 336 10.52 16.79 17.62
C ILE A 336 11.72 16.59 18.52
N SER A 337 11.73 17.22 19.69
CA SER A 337 12.74 16.99 20.75
C SER A 337 12.06 16.49 22.01
N ASP A 338 12.43 15.29 22.43
CA ASP A 338 11.92 14.69 23.66
C ASP A 338 12.97 14.83 24.77
N ILE A 339 12.54 15.25 25.95
CA ILE A 339 13.38 15.34 27.15
C ILE A 339 12.78 14.48 28.24
N LYS A 340 13.64 13.71 28.88
CA LYS A 340 13.29 13.02 30.12
C LYS A 340 13.82 13.77 31.31
N ILE A 341 12.94 14.16 32.23
CA ILE A 341 13.31 14.83 33.47
C ILE A 341 13.17 13.85 34.63
N LYS A 342 14.22 13.69 35.39
CA LYS A 342 14.24 12.86 36.59
C LYS A 342 14.61 13.71 37.78
N LYS A 343 13.78 13.71 38.83
CA LYS A 343 14.11 14.28 40.14
C LYS A 343 14.82 13.20 40.95
N LEU A 344 15.97 13.53 41.54
CA LEU A 344 16.69 12.67 42.46
C LEU A 344 15.94 12.52 43.77
#